data_94695cf3c62731f55f55c4092ed898f2
#
_entry.id   94695cf3c62731f55f55c4092ed898f2
#
_cell.length_a   1.000
_cell.length_b   1.000
_cell.length_c   1.000
_cell.angle_alpha   90.00
_cell.angle_beta   90.00
_cell.angle_gamma   90.00
#
_symmetry.space_group_name_H-M   'P 1'
#
loop_
_entity.id
_entity.type
_entity.pdbx_description
1 polymer ?
#
loop_
_entity_poly.entity_id
_entity_poly.type
_entity_poly.pdbx_seq_one_letter_code
_entity_poly.pdbx_strand_id
1 'polypeptide(L)'
;MLSLFQYDFMQRALLAMVAMSLFSPILGVFLILRRQSLMSDTLSHVSLSGVAFGLFLGFSPTISTVIVVIIAAVFLEYLRTVYKDFMEIGTAILMSTGLALALVIMKGGGKSSMSLDQYLFGSTLTITDEQVLALFVIAAIVLCLTVLFIRPMYILTFDEDTAYVDG
;
A
#
# COMPACT_ATOMS: atom_id res chain seq x y z
N MET A 1 -16.50 -11.23 27.63
CA MET A 1 -15.90 -11.06 26.30
C MET A 1 -16.70 -10.12 25.39
N LEU A 2 -18.03 -10.10 25.46
CA LEU A 2 -18.85 -9.19 24.64
C LEU A 2 -18.71 -7.69 24.99
N SER A 3 -18.25 -7.35 26.19
CA SER A 3 -18.02 -5.96 26.62
C SER A 3 -16.89 -5.24 25.87
N LEU A 4 -15.97 -5.97 25.23
CA LEU A 4 -14.88 -5.38 24.45
C LEU A 4 -15.41 -4.73 23.16
N PHE A 5 -16.49 -5.24 22.58
CA PHE A 5 -17.12 -4.69 21.37
C PHE A 5 -17.89 -3.38 21.62
N GLN A 6 -18.07 -2.98 22.88
CA GLN A 6 -18.74 -1.73 23.24
C GLN A 6 -17.79 -0.52 23.25
N TYR A 7 -16.47 -0.75 23.17
CA TYR A 7 -15.52 0.35 23.10
C TYR A 7 -15.43 0.92 21.67
N ASP A 8 -15.49 2.24 21.56
CA ASP A 8 -15.46 2.96 20.27
C ASP A 8 -14.24 2.62 19.42
N PHE A 9 -13.06 2.47 20.04
CA PHE A 9 -11.85 2.09 19.32
C PHE A 9 -11.94 0.69 18.69
N MET A 10 -12.62 -0.26 19.37
CA MET A 10 -12.79 -1.62 18.86
C MET A 10 -13.74 -1.63 17.67
N GLN A 11 -14.82 -0.86 17.73
CA GLN A 11 -15.77 -0.75 16.62
C GLN A 11 -15.10 -0.13 15.40
N ARG A 12 -14.30 0.93 15.57
CA ARG A 12 -13.53 1.55 14.48
C ARG A 12 -12.52 0.58 13.87
N ALA A 13 -11.79 -0.16 14.70
CA ALA A 13 -10.85 -1.17 14.24
C ALA A 13 -11.55 -2.28 13.42
N LEU A 14 -12.70 -2.77 13.90
CA LEU A 14 -13.50 -3.78 13.18
C LEU A 14 -14.02 -3.24 11.85
N LEU A 15 -14.54 -2.03 11.82
CA LEU A 15 -15.01 -1.38 10.59
C LEU A 15 -13.87 -1.19 9.59
N ALA A 16 -12.70 -0.77 10.05
CA ALA A 16 -11.51 -0.65 9.21
C ALA A 16 -11.09 -2.00 8.63
N MET A 17 -11.08 -3.08 9.45
CA MET A 17 -10.79 -4.43 8.96
C MET A 17 -11.81 -4.92 7.93
N VAL A 18 -13.09 -4.67 8.14
CA VAL A 18 -14.15 -5.00 7.17
C VAL A 18 -13.92 -4.25 5.87
N ALA A 19 -13.67 -2.94 5.91
CA ALA A 19 -13.37 -2.15 4.72
C ALA A 19 -12.19 -2.70 3.93
N MET A 20 -11.09 -3.04 4.62
CA MET A 20 -9.90 -3.62 4.00
C MET A 20 -10.17 -5.00 3.39
N SER A 21 -10.95 -5.85 4.07
CA SER A 21 -11.28 -7.21 3.60
C SER A 21 -12.15 -7.23 2.35
N LEU A 22 -12.84 -6.15 2.03
CA LEU A 22 -13.70 -6.08 0.84
C LEU A 22 -12.89 -6.03 -0.48
N PHE A 23 -11.78 -5.32 -0.52
CA PHE A 23 -11.02 -5.13 -1.76
C PHE A 23 -9.67 -5.86 -1.79
N SER A 24 -9.03 -6.05 -0.63
CA SER A 24 -7.69 -6.65 -0.54
C SER A 24 -7.58 -8.05 -1.16
N PRO A 25 -8.53 -8.99 -0.93
CA PRO A 25 -8.45 -10.32 -1.54
C PRO A 25 -8.55 -10.28 -3.06
N ILE A 26 -9.37 -9.39 -3.60
CA ILE A 26 -9.58 -9.27 -5.04
C ILE A 26 -8.29 -8.79 -5.72
N LEU A 27 -7.69 -7.72 -5.20
CA LEU A 27 -6.40 -7.22 -5.70
C LEU A 27 -5.29 -8.26 -5.51
N GLY A 28 -5.28 -8.95 -4.37
CA GLY A 28 -4.31 -10.00 -4.06
C GLY A 28 -4.32 -11.14 -5.07
N VAL A 29 -5.48 -11.59 -5.51
CA VAL A 29 -5.60 -12.63 -6.55
C VAL A 29 -4.95 -12.17 -7.86
N PHE A 30 -5.23 -10.96 -8.32
CA PHE A 30 -4.63 -10.43 -9.55
C PHE A 30 -3.11 -10.27 -9.43
N LEU A 31 -2.62 -9.80 -8.29
CA LEU A 31 -1.17 -9.67 -8.03
C LEU A 31 -0.47 -11.03 -8.05
N ILE A 32 -1.07 -12.06 -7.45
CA ILE A 32 -0.51 -13.42 -7.43
C ILE A 32 -0.50 -14.01 -8.84
N LEU A 33 -1.60 -13.92 -9.57
CA LEU A 33 -1.71 -14.44 -10.94
C LEU A 33 -0.70 -13.78 -11.89
N ARG A 34 -0.42 -12.50 -11.69
CA ARG A 34 0.60 -11.76 -12.46
C ARG A 34 2.03 -11.91 -11.93
N ARG A 35 2.28 -12.79 -10.97
CA ARG A 35 3.58 -13.00 -10.31
C ARG A 35 4.15 -11.73 -9.68
N GLN A 36 3.28 -10.85 -9.17
CA GLN A 36 3.63 -9.56 -8.57
C GLN A 36 3.38 -9.50 -7.07
N SER A 37 3.32 -10.64 -6.40
CA SER A 37 3.01 -10.72 -4.96
C SER A 37 3.96 -9.90 -4.08
N LEU A 38 5.25 -9.81 -4.45
CA LEU A 38 6.25 -9.01 -3.73
C LEU A 38 6.07 -7.49 -3.92
N MET A 39 5.31 -7.05 -4.92
CA MET A 39 5.11 -5.63 -5.19
C MET A 39 4.38 -4.92 -4.05
N SER A 40 3.35 -5.56 -3.50
CA SER A 40 2.60 -5.01 -2.37
C SER A 40 3.48 -4.81 -1.13
N ASP A 41 4.31 -5.80 -0.82
CA ASP A 41 5.23 -5.75 0.32
C ASP A 41 6.30 -4.66 0.12
N THR A 42 6.88 -4.60 -1.07
CA THR A 42 7.84 -3.56 -1.45
C THR A 42 7.27 -2.16 -1.28
N LEU A 43 6.05 -1.90 -1.79
CA LEU A 43 5.39 -0.60 -1.66
C LEU A 43 5.08 -0.26 -0.20
N SER A 44 4.76 -1.26 0.62
CA SER A 44 4.55 -1.08 2.07
C SER A 44 5.83 -0.59 2.76
N HIS A 45 6.99 -1.20 2.46
CA HIS A 45 8.28 -0.74 3.01
C HIS A 45 8.69 0.63 2.48
N VAL A 46 8.46 0.91 1.21
CA VAL A 46 8.74 2.23 0.61
C VAL A 46 7.82 3.30 1.22
N SER A 47 6.58 2.97 1.58
CA SER A 47 5.65 3.90 2.22
C SER A 47 6.20 4.47 3.52
N LEU A 48 7.00 3.70 4.27
CA LEU A 48 7.67 4.15 5.49
C LEU A 48 8.67 5.28 5.21
N SER A 49 9.39 5.21 4.09
CA SER A 49 10.26 6.31 3.68
C SER A 49 9.46 7.59 3.37
N GLY A 50 8.27 7.44 2.78
CA GLY A 50 7.36 8.55 2.55
C GLY A 50 6.89 9.23 3.85
N VAL A 51 6.55 8.44 4.87
CA VAL A 51 6.25 8.95 6.22
C VAL A 51 7.44 9.70 6.80
N ALA A 52 8.65 9.09 6.72
CA ALA A 52 9.87 9.67 7.24
C ALA A 52 10.20 11.01 6.56
N PHE A 53 10.06 11.11 5.24
CA PHE A 53 10.23 12.35 4.49
C PHE A 53 9.21 13.41 4.91
N GLY A 54 7.93 13.04 5.07
CA GLY A 54 6.89 13.97 5.52
C GLY A 54 7.21 14.58 6.87
N LEU A 55 7.59 13.74 7.83
CA LEU A 55 7.98 14.19 9.18
C LEU A 55 9.25 15.05 9.18
N PHE A 56 10.23 14.68 8.37
CA PHE A 56 11.51 15.42 8.28
C PHE A 56 11.32 16.81 7.68
N LEU A 57 10.54 16.93 6.61
CA LEU A 57 10.28 18.18 5.90
C LEU A 57 9.18 19.04 6.56
N GLY A 58 8.46 18.51 7.55
CA GLY A 58 7.35 19.20 8.21
C GLY A 58 6.06 19.24 7.38
N PHE A 59 5.94 18.36 6.38
CA PHE A 59 4.70 18.16 5.61
C PHE A 59 3.80 17.11 6.26
N SER A 60 2.54 17.04 5.81
CA SER A 60 1.66 15.97 6.24
C SER A 60 2.22 14.59 5.84
N PRO A 61 2.44 13.66 6.76
CA PRO A 61 3.01 12.34 6.46
C PRO A 61 2.20 11.58 5.41
N THR A 62 0.88 11.72 5.45
CA THR A 62 -0.05 11.05 4.52
C THR A 62 0.18 11.47 3.08
N ILE A 63 0.29 12.79 2.81
CA ILE A 63 0.51 13.31 1.45
C ILE A 63 1.89 12.88 0.94
N SER A 64 2.91 13.02 1.78
CA SER A 64 4.28 12.61 1.44
C SER A 64 4.35 11.12 1.10
N THR A 65 3.68 10.27 1.89
CA THR A 65 3.61 8.83 1.65
C THR A 65 2.96 8.51 0.31
N VAL A 66 1.83 9.13 0.00
CA VAL A 66 1.13 8.90 -1.28
C VAL A 66 2.03 9.27 -2.46
N ILE A 67 2.71 10.41 -2.40
CA ILE A 67 3.62 10.84 -3.47
C ILE A 67 4.76 9.84 -3.65
N VAL A 68 5.43 9.44 -2.57
CA VAL A 68 6.55 8.50 -2.62
C VAL A 68 6.12 7.15 -3.14
N VAL A 69 4.96 6.64 -2.70
CA VAL A 69 4.43 5.35 -3.16
C VAL A 69 4.05 5.40 -4.65
N ILE A 70 3.46 6.49 -5.14
CA ILE A 70 3.16 6.65 -6.57
C ILE A 70 4.44 6.64 -7.40
N ILE A 71 5.47 7.39 -6.98
CA ILE A 71 6.77 7.41 -7.67
C ILE A 71 7.39 6.02 -7.69
N ALA A 72 7.37 5.30 -6.56
CA ALA A 72 7.89 3.96 -6.45
C ALA A 72 7.11 2.95 -7.31
N ALA A 73 5.78 3.07 -7.36
CA ALA A 73 4.95 2.20 -8.20
C ALA A 73 5.24 2.39 -9.70
N VAL A 74 5.37 3.65 -10.16
CA VAL A 74 5.78 3.96 -11.54
C VAL A 74 7.18 3.42 -11.83
N PHE A 75 8.10 3.56 -10.89
CA PHE A 75 9.46 3.04 -11.03
C PHE A 75 9.50 1.51 -11.09
N LEU A 76 8.70 0.83 -10.26
CA LEU A 76 8.55 -0.63 -10.33
C LEU A 76 7.97 -1.10 -11.67
N GLU A 77 6.97 -0.40 -12.19
CA GLU A 77 6.39 -0.73 -13.50
C GLU A 77 7.40 -0.49 -14.63
N TYR A 78 8.21 0.57 -14.55
CA TYR A 78 9.32 0.78 -15.48
C TYR A 78 10.35 -0.34 -15.41
N LEU A 79 10.76 -0.75 -14.21
CA LEU A 79 11.68 -1.89 -14.04
C LEU A 79 11.10 -3.18 -14.62
N ARG A 80 9.80 -3.41 -14.45
CA ARG A 80 9.10 -4.57 -15.00
C ARG A 80 9.14 -4.63 -16.51
N THR A 81 8.98 -3.49 -17.18
CA THR A 81 9.01 -3.45 -18.65
C THR A 81 10.41 -3.65 -19.20
N VAL A 82 11.42 -3.13 -18.52
CA VAL A 82 12.83 -3.18 -18.98
C VAL A 82 13.54 -4.47 -18.56
N TYR A 83 13.29 -4.95 -17.33
CA TYR A 83 13.99 -6.08 -16.71
C TYR A 83 13.05 -7.22 -16.35
N LYS A 84 12.34 -7.77 -17.33
CA LYS A 84 11.31 -8.83 -17.15
C LYS A 84 11.79 -10.01 -16.30
N ASP A 85 13.03 -10.47 -16.53
CA ASP A 85 13.58 -11.65 -15.87
C ASP A 85 14.21 -11.37 -14.49
N PHE A 86 14.45 -10.10 -14.14
CA PHE A 86 15.11 -9.68 -12.90
C PHE A 86 14.20 -8.88 -11.96
N MET A 87 12.91 -8.96 -12.15
CA MET A 87 11.92 -8.17 -11.39
C MET A 87 12.02 -8.41 -9.88
N GLU A 88 12.26 -9.66 -9.47
CA GLU A 88 12.41 -10.01 -8.05
C GLU A 88 13.61 -9.32 -7.39
N ILE A 89 14.70 -9.18 -8.12
CA ILE A 89 15.91 -8.48 -7.64
C ILE A 89 15.61 -6.98 -7.51
N GLY A 90 14.96 -6.38 -8.49
CA GLY A 90 14.57 -4.97 -8.47
C GLY A 90 13.64 -4.64 -7.29
N THR A 91 12.64 -5.47 -7.05
CA THR A 91 11.72 -5.32 -5.92
C THR A 91 12.45 -5.46 -4.57
N ALA A 92 13.33 -6.44 -4.42
CA ALA A 92 14.12 -6.65 -3.20
C ALA A 92 15.05 -5.46 -2.89
N ILE A 93 15.70 -4.90 -3.91
CA ILE A 93 16.56 -3.72 -3.77
C ILE A 93 15.73 -2.52 -3.34
N LEU A 94 14.58 -2.28 -3.99
CA LEU A 94 13.72 -1.16 -3.66
C LEU A 94 13.13 -1.27 -2.26
N MET A 95 12.72 -2.47 -1.85
CA MET A 95 12.23 -2.77 -0.50
C MET A 95 13.29 -2.43 0.56
N SER A 96 14.50 -2.96 0.39
CA SER A 96 15.60 -2.74 1.31
C SER A 96 16.03 -1.28 1.37
N THR A 97 16.08 -0.60 0.22
CA THR A 97 16.42 0.82 0.12
C THR A 97 15.35 1.70 0.76
N GLY A 98 14.07 1.40 0.53
CA GLY A 98 12.96 2.12 1.15
C GLY A 98 13.00 2.07 2.67
N LEU A 99 13.22 0.87 3.23
CA LEU A 99 13.35 0.71 4.68
C LEU A 99 14.59 1.42 5.23
N ALA A 100 15.75 1.27 4.56
CA ALA A 100 16.99 1.92 4.98
C ALA A 100 16.87 3.45 4.97
N LEU A 101 16.26 4.04 3.94
CA LEU A 101 16.00 5.49 3.87
C LEU A 101 15.09 5.94 5.01
N ALA A 102 14.01 5.23 5.29
CA ALA A 102 13.14 5.54 6.42
C ALA A 102 13.92 5.61 7.74
N LEU A 103 14.74 4.58 8.00
CA LEU A 103 15.55 4.50 9.22
C LEU A 103 16.57 5.65 9.34
N VAL A 104 17.28 5.95 8.25
CA VAL A 104 18.31 7.01 8.22
C VAL A 104 17.67 8.38 8.45
N ILE A 105 16.57 8.67 7.78
CA ILE A 105 15.88 9.96 7.90
C ILE A 105 15.30 10.14 9.30
N MET A 106 14.67 9.12 9.86
CA MET A 106 14.09 9.20 11.20
C MET A 106 15.16 9.35 12.30
N LYS A 107 16.31 8.67 12.17
CA LYS A 107 17.43 8.86 13.09
C LYS A 107 18.12 10.23 12.94
N GLY A 108 18.26 10.72 11.69
CA GLY A 108 18.93 11.99 11.40
C GLY A 108 18.09 13.22 11.78
N GLY A 109 16.77 13.08 11.78
CA GLY A 109 15.86 14.21 11.98
C GLY A 109 15.72 14.73 13.41
N GLY A 110 16.16 13.99 14.41
CA GLY A 110 16.22 14.42 15.83
C GLY A 110 14.92 14.93 16.49
N LYS A 111 13.86 15.11 15.70
CA LYS A 111 12.60 15.74 16.12
C LYS A 111 11.41 14.78 16.26
N SER A 112 11.58 13.52 15.87
CA SER A 112 10.46 12.58 15.91
C SER A 112 10.50 11.78 17.21
N SER A 113 9.66 12.17 18.15
CA SER A 113 9.37 11.40 19.37
C SER A 113 8.53 10.15 19.11
N MET A 114 8.04 9.96 17.89
CA MET A 114 7.31 8.77 17.50
C MET A 114 8.28 7.65 17.15
N SER A 115 8.14 6.53 17.84
CA SER A 115 8.94 5.34 17.57
C SER A 115 8.54 4.75 16.19
N LEU A 116 9.53 4.26 15.45
CA LEU A 116 9.33 3.52 14.21
C LEU A 116 8.32 2.38 14.38
N ASP A 117 8.32 1.76 15.55
CA ASP A 117 7.43 0.67 15.91
C ASP A 117 5.95 1.09 15.80
N GLN A 118 5.60 2.32 16.16
CA GLN A 118 4.24 2.82 16.03
C GLN A 118 3.76 2.94 14.57
N TYR A 119 4.68 3.24 13.64
CA TYR A 119 4.35 3.28 12.21
C TYR A 119 4.39 1.89 11.56
N LEU A 120 5.33 1.03 11.97
CA LEU A 120 5.45 -0.33 11.42
C LEU A 120 4.29 -1.22 11.83
N PHE A 121 3.91 -1.16 13.11
CA PHE A 121 2.87 -2.03 13.65
C PHE A 121 1.50 -1.34 13.72
N GLY A 122 1.46 -0.05 13.46
CA GLY A 122 0.25 0.75 13.57
C GLY A 122 -0.30 0.79 15.00
N SER A 123 -1.40 1.47 15.18
CA SER A 123 -2.14 1.45 16.43
C SER A 123 -3.64 1.43 16.12
N THR A 124 -4.28 0.34 16.44
CA THR A 124 -5.74 0.21 16.32
C THR A 124 -6.48 1.16 17.28
N LEU A 125 -5.79 1.64 18.33
CA LEU A 125 -6.34 2.56 19.32
C LEU A 125 -6.47 4.00 18.81
N THR A 126 -5.70 4.36 17.77
CA THR A 126 -5.64 5.75 17.25
C THR A 126 -6.44 5.96 15.97
N ILE A 127 -7.19 4.95 15.52
CA ILE A 127 -8.02 5.07 14.32
C ILE A 127 -9.16 6.07 14.57
N THR A 128 -9.24 7.10 13.72
CA THR A 128 -10.30 8.11 13.76
C THR A 128 -11.48 7.71 12.86
N ASP A 129 -12.67 8.29 13.12
CA ASP A 129 -13.86 8.05 12.29
C ASP A 129 -13.66 8.52 10.85
N GLU A 130 -12.91 9.61 10.66
CA GLU A 130 -12.54 10.12 9.33
C GLU A 130 -11.69 9.11 8.55
N GLN A 131 -10.76 8.43 9.22
CA GLN A 131 -9.93 7.40 8.59
C GLN A 131 -10.75 6.16 8.21
N VAL A 132 -11.70 5.75 9.06
CA VAL A 132 -12.62 4.65 8.73
C VAL A 132 -13.48 5.01 7.52
N LEU A 133 -14.03 6.22 7.48
CA LEU A 133 -14.80 6.69 6.33
C LEU A 133 -13.95 6.72 5.05
N ALA A 134 -12.73 7.23 5.15
CA ALA A 134 -11.79 7.25 4.02
C ALA A 134 -11.48 5.83 3.50
N LEU A 135 -11.32 4.84 4.38
CA LEU A 135 -11.11 3.44 3.99
C LEU A 135 -12.32 2.87 3.24
N PHE A 136 -13.55 3.16 3.69
CA PHE A 136 -14.76 2.72 2.96
C PHE A 136 -14.90 3.40 1.60
N VAL A 137 -14.57 4.68 1.49
CA VAL A 137 -14.56 5.41 0.21
C VAL A 137 -13.53 4.80 -0.74
N ILE A 138 -12.31 4.54 -0.26
CA ILE A 138 -11.27 3.87 -1.05
C ILE A 138 -11.73 2.47 -1.47
N ALA A 139 -12.29 1.69 -0.55
CA ALA A 139 -12.82 0.36 -0.84
C ALA A 139 -13.89 0.41 -1.94
N ALA A 140 -14.83 1.35 -1.85
CA ALA A 140 -15.87 1.53 -2.86
C ALA A 140 -15.29 1.92 -4.23
N ILE A 141 -14.32 2.83 -4.26
CA ILE A 141 -13.64 3.24 -5.50
C ILE A 141 -12.90 2.04 -6.12
N VAL A 142 -12.12 1.31 -5.32
CA VAL A 142 -11.35 0.15 -5.80
C VAL A 142 -12.28 -0.95 -6.32
N LEU A 143 -13.37 -1.26 -5.61
CA LEU A 143 -14.37 -2.23 -6.05
C LEU A 143 -15.05 -1.78 -7.35
N CYS A 144 -15.43 -0.53 -7.45
CA CYS A 144 -16.04 0.04 -8.66
C CYS A 144 -15.08 -0.07 -9.85
N LEU A 145 -13.83 0.33 -9.69
CA LEU A 145 -12.80 0.19 -10.71
C LEU A 145 -12.55 -1.27 -11.08
N THR A 146 -12.49 -2.16 -10.09
CA THR A 146 -12.29 -3.60 -10.35
C THR A 146 -13.45 -4.17 -11.15
N VAL A 147 -14.69 -3.86 -10.81
CA VAL A 147 -15.87 -4.33 -11.57
C VAL A 147 -15.88 -3.75 -12.99
N LEU A 148 -15.51 -2.48 -13.14
CA LEU A 148 -15.46 -1.82 -14.44
C LEU A 148 -14.37 -2.42 -15.34
N PHE A 149 -13.21 -2.74 -14.78
CA PHE A 149 -12.04 -3.23 -15.50
C PHE A 149 -11.83 -4.76 -15.36
N ILE A 150 -12.82 -5.51 -14.85
CA ILE A 150 -12.66 -6.95 -14.61
C ILE A 150 -12.34 -7.72 -15.90
N ARG A 151 -12.97 -7.35 -17.02
CA ARG A 151 -12.71 -7.96 -18.32
C ARG A 151 -11.28 -7.73 -18.81
N PRO A 152 -10.80 -6.48 -18.97
CA PRO A 152 -9.43 -6.25 -19.40
C PRO A 152 -8.40 -6.79 -18.40
N MET A 153 -8.66 -6.73 -17.09
CA MET A 153 -7.77 -7.32 -16.08
C MET A 153 -7.67 -8.85 -16.23
N TYR A 154 -8.79 -9.53 -16.52
CA TYR A 154 -8.81 -10.97 -16.74
C TYR A 154 -8.02 -11.34 -18.00
N ILE A 155 -8.27 -10.67 -19.13
CA ILE A 155 -7.58 -10.93 -20.40
C ILE A 155 -6.07 -10.69 -20.25
N LEU A 156 -5.68 -9.55 -19.69
CA LEU A 156 -4.27 -9.23 -19.42
C LEU A 156 -3.57 -10.23 -18.48
N THR A 157 -4.33 -10.94 -17.65
CA THR A 157 -3.75 -11.90 -16.69
C THR A 157 -3.46 -13.25 -17.34
N PHE A 158 -4.29 -13.68 -18.28
CA PHE A 158 -4.22 -15.02 -18.88
C PHE A 158 -3.62 -15.03 -20.29
N ASP A 159 -3.72 -13.92 -21.04
CA ASP A 159 -3.23 -13.83 -22.40
C ASP A 159 -2.84 -12.37 -22.74
N GLU A 160 -1.58 -12.04 -22.47
CA GLU A 160 -1.03 -10.71 -22.76
C GLU A 160 -1.03 -10.41 -24.27
N ASP A 161 -0.85 -11.44 -25.11
CA ASP A 161 -0.75 -11.26 -26.57
C ASP A 161 -2.13 -10.94 -27.17
N THR A 162 -3.19 -11.57 -26.68
CA THR A 162 -4.57 -11.29 -27.14
C THR A 162 -5.06 -9.94 -26.62
N ALA A 163 -4.63 -9.50 -25.43
CA ALA A 163 -4.99 -8.18 -24.89
C ALA A 163 -4.46 -7.02 -25.77
N TYR A 164 -3.35 -7.24 -26.47
CA TYR A 164 -2.77 -6.24 -27.37
C TYR A 164 -3.51 -6.09 -28.71
N VAL A 165 -4.30 -7.08 -29.09
CA VAL A 165 -5.04 -7.12 -30.36
C VAL A 165 -6.45 -6.55 -30.20
N ASP A 166 -7.07 -6.73 -29.03
CA ASP A 166 -8.45 -6.28 -28.74
C ASP A 166 -8.54 -4.82 -28.24
N GLY A 167 -7.41 -4.10 -28.07
CA GLY A 167 -7.34 -2.67 -27.71
C GLY A 167 -7.51 -2.44 -26.26
#